data_62096b0e2e545f8adea58552e0a14cad
#
_entry.id   62096b0e2e545f8adea58552e0a14cad
#
_cell.length_a   1.000
_cell.length_b   1.000
_cell.length_c   1.000
_cell.angle_alpha   90.00
_cell.angle_beta   90.00
_cell.angle_gamma   90.00
#
_symmetry.space_group_name_H-M   'P 1'
#
loop_
_entity.id
_entity.type
_entity.pdbx_description
1 polymer ?
#
loop_
_entity_poly.entity_id
_entity_poly.type
_entity_poly.pdbx_seq_one_letter_code
_entity_poly.pdbx_strand_id
1 'polypeptide(L)'
;MKRNDIAEAIAFYNREPETLVRHIIPVLNCDLAVYHRPGSSSKGHIIFYHGACGRSQMWAHQYDAFEGFDLYFVNVRGQGESPMKVGLPDLEGAVQDVDAILSYFQLDEVILVGHSWGGNPLQEYTYRHPDRVLALVMVDSWGQHRYLSDKERNRIKYSSLMYKTIPWKVIADKNSKMCTDNPITRELVKTAIIETGRDVFLNLRITGFLSVHEIEGYHGNPPMLLVRGENDFPKHLKKIYDGIIALNPNARQVTVSDSKHQPMNDHPEEFNRLIGEFFEEVVGP
;
A
#
# COMPACT_ATOMS: atom_id res chain seq x y z
N MET A 1 -11.21 -22.95 -13.60
CA MET A 1 -9.77 -23.01 -13.33
C MET A 1 -9.49 -24.31 -12.58
N LYS A 2 -8.51 -25.09 -13.00
CA LYS A 2 -8.17 -26.35 -12.33
C LYS A 2 -7.40 -26.04 -11.03
N ARG A 3 -7.44 -26.96 -10.07
CA ARG A 3 -6.76 -26.80 -8.76
C ARG A 3 -5.23 -26.61 -8.91
N ASN A 4 -4.64 -27.19 -9.96
CA ASN A 4 -3.23 -27.02 -10.30
C ASN A 4 -2.89 -25.60 -10.75
N ASP A 5 -3.76 -24.95 -11.55
CA ASP A 5 -3.55 -23.58 -12.02
C ASP A 5 -3.47 -22.58 -10.86
N ILE A 6 -4.26 -22.83 -9.80
CA ILE A 6 -4.23 -22.02 -8.56
C ILE A 6 -2.92 -22.23 -7.80
N ALA A 7 -2.44 -23.48 -7.71
CA ALA A 7 -1.21 -23.78 -6.99
C ALA A 7 0.02 -23.16 -7.69
N GLU A 8 0.09 -23.24 -9.02
CA GLU A 8 1.16 -22.63 -9.83
C GLU A 8 1.16 -21.11 -9.68
N ALA A 9 -0.02 -20.50 -9.72
CA ALA A 9 -0.14 -19.07 -9.56
C ALA A 9 0.23 -18.60 -8.13
N ILE A 10 -0.15 -19.35 -7.09
CA ILE A 10 0.30 -19.07 -5.72
C ILE A 10 1.82 -19.22 -5.60
N ALA A 11 2.42 -20.20 -6.28
CA ALA A 11 3.87 -20.35 -6.31
C ALA A 11 4.57 -19.14 -6.96
N PHE A 12 3.96 -18.53 -7.99
CA PHE A 12 4.47 -17.28 -8.58
C PHE A 12 4.55 -16.14 -7.55
N TYR A 13 3.52 -15.94 -6.74
CA TYR A 13 3.51 -14.89 -5.72
C TYR A 13 4.47 -15.19 -4.55
N ASN A 14 4.70 -16.46 -4.25
CA ASN A 14 5.63 -16.86 -3.19
C ASN A 14 7.07 -17.04 -3.71
N ARG A 15 7.34 -16.72 -4.98
CA ARG A 15 8.70 -16.75 -5.50
C ARG A 15 9.56 -15.70 -4.80
N GLU A 16 10.79 -16.05 -4.52
CA GLU A 16 11.85 -15.13 -4.15
C GLU A 16 12.82 -15.07 -5.34
N PRO A 17 12.66 -14.09 -6.26
CA PRO A 17 13.60 -13.92 -7.35
C PRO A 17 15.02 -13.74 -6.82
N GLU A 18 16.02 -14.36 -7.47
CA GLU A 18 17.44 -14.18 -7.10
C GLU A 18 17.89 -12.70 -7.12
N THR A 19 17.14 -11.87 -7.82
CA THR A 19 17.36 -10.41 -7.89
C THR A 19 16.92 -9.66 -6.63
N LEU A 20 16.14 -10.28 -5.74
CA LEU A 20 15.70 -9.67 -4.50
C LEU A 20 16.63 -9.99 -3.33
N VAL A 21 17.18 -8.97 -2.72
CA VAL A 21 17.97 -9.08 -1.50
C VAL A 21 17.11 -8.72 -0.29
N ARG A 22 16.97 -9.66 0.64
CA ARG A 22 16.21 -9.46 1.87
C ARG A 22 17.07 -8.74 2.92
N HIS A 23 16.55 -7.65 3.46
CA HIS A 23 17.14 -6.88 4.56
C HIS A 23 16.23 -6.91 5.78
N ILE A 24 16.82 -6.89 6.97
CA ILE A 24 16.12 -6.70 8.24
C ILE A 24 16.57 -5.40 8.85
N ILE A 25 15.65 -4.46 9.01
CA ILE A 25 15.91 -3.14 9.55
C ILE A 25 15.30 -3.05 10.95
N PRO A 26 16.13 -2.99 12.01
CA PRO A 26 15.62 -2.82 13.36
C PRO A 26 14.97 -1.44 13.53
N VAL A 27 13.70 -1.44 13.97
CA VAL A 27 12.95 -0.22 14.30
C VAL A 27 12.28 -0.38 15.68
N LEU A 28 11.67 0.67 16.18
CA LEU A 28 10.98 0.63 17.46
C LEU A 28 9.87 -0.43 17.45
N ASN A 29 9.99 -1.42 18.34
CA ASN A 29 9.05 -2.53 18.54
C ASN A 29 8.81 -3.45 17.34
N CYS A 30 9.65 -3.40 16.30
CA CYS A 30 9.53 -4.23 15.11
C CYS A 30 10.91 -4.47 14.48
N ASP A 31 11.05 -5.53 13.70
CA ASP A 31 12.14 -5.70 12.74
C ASP A 31 11.50 -5.71 11.35
N LEU A 32 11.75 -4.68 10.55
CA LEU A 32 11.17 -4.58 9.21
C LEU A 32 11.92 -5.50 8.24
N ALA A 33 11.18 -6.36 7.56
CA ALA A 33 11.69 -7.09 6.41
C ALA A 33 11.45 -6.26 5.14
N VAL A 34 12.53 -5.89 4.47
CA VAL A 34 12.52 -5.14 3.21
C VAL A 34 13.23 -5.93 2.14
N TYR A 35 12.58 -6.14 1.02
CA TYR A 35 13.15 -6.79 -0.15
C TYR A 35 13.61 -5.72 -1.14
N HIS A 36 14.91 -5.67 -1.40
CA HIS A 36 15.52 -4.72 -2.32
C HIS A 36 15.88 -5.41 -3.64
N ARG A 37 15.44 -4.84 -4.75
CA ARG A 37 15.90 -5.15 -6.08
C ARG A 37 16.76 -3.99 -6.60
N PRO A 38 18.09 -4.18 -6.72
CA PRO A 38 18.97 -3.16 -7.28
C PRO A 38 18.60 -2.81 -8.72
N GLY A 39 18.64 -1.54 -9.06
CA GLY A 39 18.47 -1.05 -10.42
C GLY A 39 19.72 -1.31 -11.28
N SER A 40 19.55 -1.43 -12.58
CA SER A 40 20.66 -1.54 -13.55
C SER A 40 21.35 -0.20 -13.82
N SER A 41 20.67 0.89 -13.52
CA SER A 41 21.17 2.28 -13.60
C SER A 41 20.51 3.09 -12.49
N SER A 42 21.14 4.16 -12.02
CA SER A 42 20.61 4.95 -10.91
C SER A 42 19.56 5.96 -11.40
N LYS A 43 18.38 5.48 -11.85
CA LYS A 43 17.25 6.36 -12.17
C LYS A 43 16.57 6.92 -10.92
N GLY A 44 16.73 6.27 -9.77
CA GLY A 44 16.09 6.66 -8.51
C GLY A 44 15.59 5.47 -7.71
N HIS A 45 14.92 5.76 -6.61
CA HIS A 45 14.54 4.80 -5.58
C HIS A 45 13.02 4.79 -5.41
N ILE A 46 12.41 3.60 -5.43
CA ILE A 46 10.96 3.44 -5.27
C ILE A 46 10.66 2.52 -4.09
N ILE A 47 9.92 3.02 -3.12
CA ILE A 47 9.50 2.24 -1.94
C ILE A 47 8.03 1.86 -2.07
N PHE A 48 7.72 0.56 -1.95
CA PHE A 48 6.39 -0.01 -2.06
C PHE A 48 5.87 -0.45 -0.70
N TYR A 49 4.75 0.14 -0.27
CA TYR A 49 3.99 -0.22 0.93
C TYR A 49 2.68 -0.91 0.55
N HIS A 50 2.49 -2.15 1.01
CA HIS A 50 1.25 -2.90 0.79
C HIS A 50 0.11 -2.42 1.71
N GLY A 51 -1.13 -2.81 1.38
CA GLY A 51 -2.33 -2.51 2.16
C GLY A 51 -2.44 -3.33 3.44
N ALA A 52 -3.50 -3.06 4.21
CA ALA A 52 -3.80 -3.81 5.43
C ALA A 52 -3.87 -5.32 5.17
N CYS A 53 -3.23 -6.08 6.04
CA CYS A 53 -3.08 -7.54 5.94
C CYS A 53 -2.33 -8.02 4.69
N GLY A 54 -1.58 -7.15 4.02
CA GLY A 54 -0.73 -7.52 2.91
C GLY A 54 0.65 -8.03 3.35
N ARG A 55 1.49 -8.19 2.37
CA ARG A 55 2.92 -8.48 2.48
C ARG A 55 3.61 -8.08 1.18
N SER A 56 4.94 -8.04 1.16
CA SER A 56 5.74 -7.65 -0.02
C SER A 56 5.36 -8.44 -1.28
N GLN A 57 5.00 -9.71 -1.16
CA GLN A 57 4.57 -10.58 -2.26
C GLN A 57 3.31 -10.08 -3.01
N MET A 58 2.53 -9.16 -2.42
CA MET A 58 1.43 -8.49 -3.13
C MET A 58 1.92 -7.68 -4.33
N TRP A 59 3.22 -7.36 -4.38
CA TRP A 59 3.90 -6.66 -5.46
C TRP A 59 4.67 -7.57 -6.42
N ALA A 60 4.37 -8.89 -6.45
CA ALA A 60 5.15 -9.86 -7.21
C ALA A 60 5.23 -9.54 -8.72
N HIS A 61 4.21 -8.92 -9.31
CA HIS A 61 4.20 -8.47 -10.70
C HIS A 61 5.03 -7.20 -10.95
N GLN A 62 5.47 -6.51 -9.87
CA GLN A 62 6.31 -5.33 -9.92
C GLN A 62 7.79 -5.63 -9.68
N TYR A 63 8.14 -6.84 -9.22
CA TYR A 63 9.52 -7.20 -8.90
C TYR A 63 10.48 -7.01 -10.07
N ASP A 64 10.07 -7.38 -11.28
CA ASP A 64 10.88 -7.29 -12.50
C ASP A 64 10.48 -6.10 -13.40
N ALA A 65 9.60 -5.21 -12.90
CA ALA A 65 9.22 -3.99 -13.60
C ALA A 65 10.17 -2.82 -13.29
N PHE A 66 10.00 -1.70 -13.97
CA PHE A 66 10.67 -0.42 -13.73
C PHE A 66 12.21 -0.52 -13.81
N GLU A 67 12.69 -0.92 -15.00
CA GLU A 67 14.12 -1.04 -15.26
C GLU A 67 14.85 0.27 -14.98
N GLY A 68 16.02 0.16 -14.34
CA GLY A 68 16.86 1.29 -13.94
C GLY A 68 16.59 1.82 -12.54
N PHE A 69 15.41 1.57 -11.95
CA PHE A 69 15.11 1.97 -10.58
C PHE A 69 15.56 0.92 -9.55
N ASP A 70 15.99 1.39 -8.38
CA ASP A 70 16.09 0.56 -7.19
C ASP A 70 14.71 0.42 -6.55
N LEU A 71 14.25 -0.81 -6.33
CA LEU A 71 12.92 -1.08 -5.79
C LEU A 71 13.01 -1.69 -4.39
N TYR A 72 12.19 -1.16 -3.47
CA TYR A 72 12.15 -1.59 -2.07
C TYR A 72 10.73 -2.01 -1.71
N PHE A 73 10.51 -3.32 -1.51
CA PHE A 73 9.21 -3.88 -1.16
C PHE A 73 9.17 -4.16 0.33
N VAL A 74 8.40 -3.37 1.05
CA VAL A 74 8.36 -3.39 2.52
C VAL A 74 7.26 -4.32 3.00
N ASN A 75 7.60 -5.25 3.92
CA ASN A 75 6.60 -5.82 4.80
C ASN A 75 6.31 -4.79 5.89
N VAL A 76 5.15 -4.15 5.81
CA VAL A 76 4.77 -3.08 6.74
C VAL A 76 4.65 -3.63 8.16
N ARG A 77 5.10 -2.87 9.16
CA ARG A 77 5.11 -3.29 10.58
C ARG A 77 3.83 -4.01 11.02
N GLY A 78 3.98 -5.08 11.78
CA GLY A 78 2.91 -5.94 12.26
C GLY A 78 2.32 -6.88 11.21
N GLN A 79 2.88 -6.96 10.00
CA GLN A 79 2.33 -7.72 8.88
C GLN A 79 3.44 -8.45 8.11
N GLY A 80 3.06 -9.54 7.44
CA GLY A 80 4.02 -10.35 6.70
C GLY A 80 5.19 -10.82 7.57
N GLU A 81 6.40 -10.51 7.14
CA GLU A 81 7.64 -10.89 7.84
C GLU A 81 8.15 -9.81 8.82
N SER A 82 7.33 -8.82 9.13
CA SER A 82 7.64 -7.74 10.07
C SER A 82 6.74 -7.80 11.33
N PRO A 83 6.76 -8.89 12.13
CA PRO A 83 5.90 -9.02 13.29
C PRO A 83 6.24 -7.96 14.35
N MET A 84 5.22 -7.44 15.04
CA MET A 84 5.45 -6.59 16.20
C MET A 84 6.07 -7.39 17.34
N LYS A 85 7.10 -6.84 17.97
CA LYS A 85 7.70 -7.39 19.21
C LYS A 85 6.82 -7.05 20.43
N VAL A 86 6.23 -5.86 20.42
CA VAL A 86 5.35 -5.38 21.48
C VAL A 86 4.24 -4.52 20.87
N GLY A 87 3.00 -4.69 21.34
CA GLY A 87 1.85 -3.88 20.94
C GLY A 87 1.27 -4.26 19.57
N LEU A 88 0.57 -3.33 18.97
CA LEU A 88 -0.06 -3.44 17.67
C LEU A 88 0.48 -2.34 16.73
N PRO A 89 0.48 -2.56 15.41
CA PRO A 89 0.96 -1.56 14.46
C PRO A 89 0.09 -0.30 14.49
N ASP A 90 0.71 0.86 14.42
CA ASP A 90 0.04 2.15 14.32
C ASP A 90 0.55 2.98 13.14
N LEU A 91 -0.17 4.06 12.83
CA LEU A 91 0.17 4.93 11.71
C LEU A 91 1.49 5.64 11.95
N GLU A 92 1.70 6.18 13.15
CA GLU A 92 2.90 6.96 13.49
C GLU A 92 4.17 6.14 13.35
N GLY A 93 4.16 4.90 13.87
CA GLY A 93 5.26 3.99 13.68
C GLY A 93 5.53 3.68 12.20
N ALA A 94 4.48 3.48 11.38
CA ALA A 94 4.64 3.22 9.96
C ALA A 94 5.16 4.45 9.18
N VAL A 95 4.89 5.66 9.65
CA VAL A 95 5.49 6.91 9.13
C VAL A 95 6.99 6.95 9.46
N GLN A 96 7.36 6.68 10.73
CA GLN A 96 8.75 6.65 11.17
C GLN A 96 9.58 5.55 10.50
N ASP A 97 8.95 4.44 10.08
CA ASP A 97 9.61 3.38 9.35
C ASP A 97 10.17 3.85 8.00
N VAL A 98 9.55 4.84 7.37
CA VAL A 98 10.07 5.41 6.12
C VAL A 98 11.43 6.04 6.37
N ASP A 99 11.59 6.87 7.42
CA ASP A 99 12.90 7.45 7.79
C ASP A 99 13.96 6.38 8.10
N ALA A 100 13.56 5.30 8.77
CA ALA A 100 14.46 4.20 9.08
C ALA A 100 14.94 3.49 7.79
N ILE A 101 14.07 3.29 6.82
CA ILE A 101 14.40 2.71 5.51
C ILE A 101 15.34 3.66 4.75
N LEU A 102 15.00 4.94 4.65
CA LEU A 102 15.84 5.93 3.98
C LEU A 102 17.24 5.98 4.61
N SER A 103 17.31 6.01 5.94
CA SER A 103 18.59 6.05 6.67
C SER A 103 19.41 4.78 6.47
N TYR A 104 18.78 3.60 6.49
CA TYR A 104 19.46 2.31 6.32
C TYR A 104 20.09 2.17 4.94
N PHE A 105 19.39 2.58 3.89
CA PHE A 105 19.86 2.54 2.51
C PHE A 105 20.58 3.81 2.06
N GLN A 106 20.71 4.82 2.93
CA GLN A 106 21.35 6.10 2.67
C GLN A 106 20.70 6.85 1.48
N LEU A 107 19.36 6.88 1.46
CA LEU A 107 18.59 7.52 0.41
C LEU A 107 18.25 8.97 0.81
N ASP A 108 18.49 9.90 -0.09
CA ASP A 108 18.17 11.32 0.13
C ASP A 108 16.71 11.60 -0.19
N GLU A 109 16.23 11.10 -1.33
CA GLU A 109 14.87 11.28 -1.80
C GLU A 109 14.35 10.03 -2.50
N VAL A 110 13.03 9.82 -2.49
CA VAL A 110 12.39 8.60 -3.00
C VAL A 110 11.04 8.88 -3.66
N ILE A 111 10.64 7.97 -4.54
CA ILE A 111 9.24 7.82 -4.96
C ILE A 111 8.56 6.84 -4.00
N LEU A 112 7.40 7.21 -3.50
CA LEU A 112 6.61 6.38 -2.59
C LEU A 112 5.39 5.79 -3.30
N VAL A 113 5.15 4.49 -3.15
CA VAL A 113 3.99 3.78 -3.71
C VAL A 113 3.24 3.08 -2.58
N GLY A 114 2.02 3.53 -2.30
CA GLY A 114 1.21 3.00 -1.21
C GLY A 114 -0.13 2.45 -1.67
N HIS A 115 -0.37 1.16 -1.39
CA HIS A 115 -1.66 0.53 -1.65
C HIS A 115 -2.55 0.59 -0.42
N SER A 116 -3.82 0.97 -0.59
CA SER A 116 -4.84 0.91 0.46
C SER A 116 -4.38 1.57 1.77
N TRP A 117 -4.34 0.83 2.88
CA TRP A 117 -3.83 1.31 4.17
C TRP A 117 -2.38 1.80 4.09
N GLY A 118 -1.54 1.17 3.26
CA GLY A 118 -0.14 1.59 3.07
C GLY A 118 0.01 3.00 2.50
N GLY A 119 -0.98 3.50 1.79
CA GLY A 119 -0.99 4.88 1.32
C GLY A 119 -1.21 5.91 2.44
N ASN A 120 -1.82 5.54 3.57
CA ASN A 120 -2.06 6.48 4.68
C ASN A 120 -0.76 6.99 5.32
N PRO A 121 0.18 6.11 5.78
CA PRO A 121 1.45 6.58 6.33
C PRO A 121 2.30 7.31 5.29
N LEU A 122 2.24 6.92 4.01
CA LEU A 122 3.01 7.58 2.96
C LEU A 122 2.47 8.98 2.61
N GLN A 123 1.14 9.20 2.67
CA GLN A 123 0.56 10.54 2.58
C GLN A 123 1.02 11.42 3.74
N GLU A 124 0.97 10.89 4.96
CA GLU A 124 1.40 11.61 6.16
C GLU A 124 2.91 11.93 6.11
N TYR A 125 3.73 10.96 5.66
CA TYR A 125 5.16 11.17 5.47
C TYR A 125 5.43 12.27 4.44
N THR A 126 4.77 12.20 3.28
CA THR A 126 4.89 13.21 2.21
C THR A 126 4.51 14.61 2.68
N TYR A 127 3.48 14.73 3.53
CA TYR A 127 3.09 16.00 4.12
C TYR A 127 4.13 16.56 5.09
N ARG A 128 4.74 15.71 5.92
CA ARG A 128 5.73 16.11 6.93
C ARG A 128 7.13 16.36 6.35
N HIS A 129 7.50 15.62 5.30
CA HIS A 129 8.85 15.57 4.72
C HIS A 129 8.82 15.74 3.18
N PRO A 130 8.25 16.85 2.65
CA PRO A 130 8.06 17.03 1.21
C PRO A 130 9.37 17.08 0.44
N ASP A 131 10.47 17.49 1.08
CA ASP A 131 11.83 17.54 0.55
C ASP A 131 12.50 16.16 0.42
N ARG A 132 11.92 15.11 0.99
CA ARG A 132 12.40 13.72 0.91
C ARG A 132 11.59 12.87 -0.10
N VAL A 133 10.55 13.44 -0.71
CA VAL A 133 9.60 12.72 -1.57
C VAL A 133 9.53 13.34 -2.95
N LEU A 134 10.14 12.67 -3.94
CA LEU A 134 10.08 13.06 -5.35
C LEU A 134 8.65 12.96 -5.90
N ALA A 135 7.94 11.90 -5.54
CA ALA A 135 6.54 11.72 -5.92
C ALA A 135 5.84 10.70 -5.02
N LEU A 136 4.51 10.77 -4.99
CA LEU A 136 3.64 9.81 -4.29
C LEU A 136 2.66 9.15 -5.26
N VAL A 137 2.64 7.81 -5.29
CA VAL A 137 1.62 7.01 -5.96
C VAL A 137 0.71 6.38 -4.92
N MET A 138 -0.58 6.68 -4.99
CA MET A 138 -1.61 6.11 -4.14
C MET A 138 -2.45 5.13 -4.94
N VAL A 139 -2.49 3.87 -4.53
CA VAL A 139 -3.23 2.80 -5.21
C VAL A 139 -4.41 2.39 -4.34
N ASP A 140 -5.63 2.69 -4.79
CA ASP A 140 -6.88 2.39 -4.08
C ASP A 140 -6.82 2.77 -2.57
N SER A 141 -6.14 3.87 -2.27
CA SER A 141 -5.88 4.31 -0.91
C SER A 141 -6.87 5.39 -0.47
N TRP A 142 -7.18 5.40 0.81
CA TRP A 142 -8.05 6.40 1.42
C TRP A 142 -7.28 7.70 1.67
N GLY A 143 -7.99 8.83 1.59
CA GLY A 143 -7.39 10.13 1.95
C GLY A 143 -7.09 10.20 3.43
N GLN A 144 -5.82 10.41 3.78
CA GLN A 144 -5.37 10.64 5.15
C GLN A 144 -5.77 12.03 5.64
N HIS A 145 -5.72 13.00 4.73
CA HIS A 145 -5.97 14.41 5.01
C HIS A 145 -7.41 14.80 4.63
N ARG A 146 -8.33 14.58 5.55
CA ARG A 146 -9.74 14.90 5.34
C ARG A 146 -10.48 15.09 6.67
N TYR A 147 -11.59 15.79 6.60
CA TYR A 147 -12.54 15.86 7.70
C TYR A 147 -13.25 14.50 7.89
N LEU A 148 -13.41 14.11 9.13
CA LEU A 148 -14.20 12.95 9.53
C LEU A 148 -15.21 13.36 10.61
N SER A 149 -16.49 13.33 10.28
CA SER A 149 -17.57 13.67 11.19
C SER A 149 -17.68 12.66 12.36
N ASP A 150 -18.24 13.09 13.50
CA ASP A 150 -18.47 12.20 14.64
C ASP A 150 -19.37 11.01 14.28
N LYS A 151 -20.33 11.22 13.38
CA LYS A 151 -21.18 10.13 12.87
C LYS A 151 -20.37 9.07 12.14
N GLU A 152 -19.42 9.47 11.32
CA GLU A 152 -18.52 8.55 10.59
C GLU A 152 -17.57 7.87 11.57
N ARG A 153 -16.96 8.59 12.51
CA ARG A 153 -16.10 8.04 13.58
C ARG A 153 -16.83 6.96 14.38
N ASN A 154 -18.05 7.24 14.81
CA ASN A 154 -18.87 6.29 15.54
C ASN A 154 -19.24 5.07 14.69
N ARG A 155 -19.61 5.26 13.41
CA ARG A 155 -19.90 4.14 12.50
C ARG A 155 -18.68 3.21 12.33
N ILE A 156 -17.48 3.76 12.21
CA ILE A 156 -16.25 2.97 12.12
C ILE A 156 -16.03 2.17 13.40
N LYS A 157 -16.15 2.79 14.57
CA LYS A 157 -16.01 2.12 15.88
C LYS A 157 -17.01 0.99 16.06
N TYR A 158 -18.29 1.24 15.79
CA TYR A 158 -19.36 0.23 15.92
C TYR A 158 -19.19 -0.92 14.93
N SER A 159 -18.86 -0.62 13.66
CA SER A 159 -18.61 -1.67 12.67
C SER A 159 -17.42 -2.55 13.06
N SER A 160 -16.35 -1.95 13.61
CA SER A 160 -15.19 -2.71 14.08
C SER A 160 -15.52 -3.61 15.27
N LEU A 161 -16.42 -3.16 16.17
CA LEU A 161 -16.92 -4.01 17.25
C LEU A 161 -17.71 -5.22 16.73
N MET A 162 -18.55 -5.03 15.72
CA MET A 162 -19.29 -6.13 15.07
C MET A 162 -18.35 -7.17 14.45
N TYR A 163 -17.20 -6.75 13.89
CA TYR A 163 -16.22 -7.69 13.34
C TYR A 163 -15.62 -8.62 14.40
N LYS A 164 -15.68 -8.29 15.70
CA LYS A 164 -15.24 -9.17 16.79
C LYS A 164 -16.14 -10.41 16.96
N THR A 165 -17.41 -10.32 16.60
CA THR A 165 -18.40 -11.37 16.80
C THR A 165 -18.55 -12.34 15.62
N ILE A 166 -18.07 -11.94 14.43
CA ILE A 166 -18.16 -12.76 13.21
C ILE A 166 -16.99 -13.75 13.17
N PRO A 167 -17.21 -15.03 12.78
CA PRO A 167 -16.11 -15.99 12.60
C PRO A 167 -15.02 -15.45 11.67
N TRP A 168 -13.73 -15.59 12.07
CA TRP A 168 -12.60 -14.96 11.37
C TRP A 168 -12.49 -15.37 9.89
N LYS A 169 -12.68 -16.66 9.60
CA LYS A 169 -12.67 -17.18 8.22
C LYS A 169 -13.75 -16.55 7.34
N VAL A 170 -14.90 -16.20 7.92
CA VAL A 170 -16.00 -15.52 7.20
C VAL A 170 -15.62 -14.08 6.88
N ILE A 171 -14.95 -13.40 7.80
CA ILE A 171 -14.41 -12.05 7.57
C ILE A 171 -13.37 -12.08 6.44
N ALA A 172 -12.42 -13.01 6.50
CA ALA A 172 -11.38 -13.13 5.48
C ALA A 172 -11.97 -13.43 4.09
N ASP A 173 -12.90 -14.37 4.00
CA ASP A 173 -13.58 -14.71 2.74
C ASP A 173 -14.39 -13.52 2.19
N LYS A 174 -15.12 -12.81 3.03
CA LYS A 174 -15.90 -11.63 2.61
C LYS A 174 -15.00 -10.50 2.12
N ASN A 175 -13.92 -10.17 2.84
CA ASN A 175 -13.02 -9.10 2.45
C ASN A 175 -12.25 -9.45 1.17
N SER A 176 -11.78 -10.70 1.01
CA SER A 176 -11.11 -11.11 -0.22
C SER A 176 -12.01 -10.99 -1.47
N LYS A 177 -13.31 -11.35 -1.35
CA LYS A 177 -14.29 -11.16 -2.43
C LYS A 177 -14.57 -9.70 -2.75
N MET A 178 -14.45 -8.81 -1.77
CA MET A 178 -14.59 -7.37 -2.00
C MET A 178 -13.37 -6.79 -2.71
N CYS A 179 -12.19 -7.36 -2.47
CA CYS A 179 -10.94 -6.86 -3.02
C CYS A 179 -10.73 -7.21 -4.50
N THR A 180 -11.25 -8.36 -4.98
CA THR A 180 -11.00 -8.80 -6.35
C THR A 180 -12.02 -9.84 -6.83
N ASP A 181 -12.23 -9.90 -8.13
CA ASP A 181 -12.95 -11.01 -8.80
C ASP A 181 -12.01 -12.10 -9.30
N ASN A 182 -10.71 -11.82 -9.39
CA ASN A 182 -9.71 -12.82 -9.76
C ASN A 182 -9.59 -13.90 -8.65
N PRO A 183 -9.85 -15.17 -8.94
CA PRO A 183 -9.85 -16.23 -7.91
C PRO A 183 -8.47 -16.48 -7.30
N ILE A 184 -7.38 -16.21 -8.01
CA ILE A 184 -6.00 -16.37 -7.52
C ILE A 184 -5.69 -15.25 -6.54
N THR A 185 -5.85 -14.00 -6.97
CA THR A 185 -5.67 -12.82 -6.11
C THR A 185 -6.57 -12.90 -4.88
N ARG A 186 -7.79 -13.42 -5.02
CA ARG A 186 -8.72 -13.64 -3.89
C ARG A 186 -8.16 -14.60 -2.86
N GLU A 187 -7.58 -15.73 -3.26
CA GLU A 187 -7.00 -16.69 -2.32
C GLU A 187 -5.76 -16.13 -1.62
N LEU A 188 -4.92 -15.36 -2.35
CA LEU A 188 -3.79 -14.65 -1.76
C LEU A 188 -4.23 -13.66 -0.68
N VAL A 189 -5.18 -12.78 -1.00
CA VAL A 189 -5.72 -11.78 -0.06
C VAL A 189 -6.35 -12.47 1.15
N LYS A 190 -7.12 -13.54 0.94
CA LYS A 190 -7.76 -14.31 2.02
C LYS A 190 -6.72 -14.95 2.94
N THR A 191 -5.69 -15.57 2.37
CA THR A 191 -4.59 -16.19 3.12
C THR A 191 -3.85 -15.14 3.94
N ALA A 192 -3.48 -14.02 3.33
CA ALA A 192 -2.79 -12.93 4.00
C ALA A 192 -3.60 -12.33 5.17
N ILE A 193 -4.94 -12.18 5.01
CA ILE A 193 -5.84 -11.75 6.09
C ILE A 193 -5.83 -12.77 7.23
N ILE A 194 -5.90 -14.08 6.92
CA ILE A 194 -5.93 -15.14 7.94
C ILE A 194 -4.61 -15.15 8.74
N GLU A 195 -3.47 -15.07 8.07
CA GLU A 195 -2.14 -15.09 8.66
C GLU A 195 -1.85 -13.85 9.51
N THR A 196 -2.27 -12.67 9.06
CA THR A 196 -2.14 -11.42 9.84
C THR A 196 -2.90 -11.49 11.16
N GLY A 197 -4.02 -12.18 11.19
CA GLY A 197 -4.83 -12.36 12.40
C GLY A 197 -5.80 -11.21 12.67
N ARG A 198 -6.80 -11.54 13.50
CA ARG A 198 -7.95 -10.65 13.76
C ARG A 198 -7.55 -9.35 14.43
N ASP A 199 -6.69 -9.41 15.44
CA ASP A 199 -6.39 -8.22 16.27
C ASP A 199 -5.62 -7.17 15.48
N VAL A 200 -4.63 -7.59 14.68
CA VAL A 200 -3.91 -6.70 13.78
C VAL A 200 -4.84 -6.12 12.72
N PHE A 201 -5.67 -6.95 12.07
CA PHE A 201 -6.66 -6.49 11.09
C PHE A 201 -7.60 -5.42 11.66
N LEU A 202 -8.17 -5.64 12.84
CA LEU A 202 -9.08 -4.70 13.47
C LEU A 202 -8.38 -3.42 13.87
N ASN A 203 -7.14 -3.52 14.34
CA ASN A 203 -6.33 -2.37 14.68
C ASN A 203 -5.99 -1.53 13.46
N LEU A 204 -5.51 -2.14 12.36
CA LEU A 204 -5.23 -1.44 11.10
C LEU A 204 -6.47 -0.77 10.55
N ARG A 205 -7.63 -1.45 10.61
CA ARG A 205 -8.90 -0.86 10.22
C ARG A 205 -9.26 0.38 11.03
N ILE A 206 -9.11 0.33 12.36
CA ILE A 206 -9.41 1.45 13.24
C ILE A 206 -8.41 2.58 13.02
N THR A 207 -7.12 2.29 13.07
CA THR A 207 -6.07 3.30 12.93
C THR A 207 -6.09 3.96 11.55
N GLY A 208 -6.25 3.20 10.47
CA GLY A 208 -6.31 3.74 9.12
C GLY A 208 -7.48 4.70 8.89
N PHE A 209 -8.65 4.46 9.52
CA PHE A 209 -9.80 5.34 9.33
C PHE A 209 -9.93 6.47 10.36
N LEU A 210 -9.39 6.31 11.58
CA LEU A 210 -9.56 7.29 12.66
C LEU A 210 -8.38 8.24 12.83
N SER A 211 -7.23 7.94 12.22
CA SER A 211 -6.04 8.81 12.24
C SER A 211 -6.11 9.98 11.27
N VAL A 212 -7.14 10.03 10.42
CA VAL A 212 -7.31 11.11 9.45
C VAL A 212 -7.50 12.47 10.11
N HIS A 213 -6.91 13.50 9.53
CA HIS A 213 -7.01 14.89 9.95
C HIS A 213 -7.01 15.83 8.75
N GLU A 214 -7.42 17.09 8.96
CA GLU A 214 -7.42 18.11 7.92
C GLU A 214 -6.05 18.79 7.82
N ILE A 215 -5.71 19.20 6.61
CA ILE A 215 -4.57 20.07 6.30
C ILE A 215 -5.05 21.17 5.33
N GLU A 216 -4.31 22.26 5.23
CA GLU A 216 -4.62 23.34 4.28
C GLU A 216 -4.20 23.00 2.84
N GLY A 217 -3.14 22.19 2.69
CA GLY A 217 -2.59 21.75 1.42
C GLY A 217 -1.20 21.13 1.61
N TYR A 218 -0.67 20.54 0.53
CA TYR A 218 0.69 19.98 0.55
C TYR A 218 1.73 21.05 0.27
N HIS A 219 2.74 21.15 1.13
CA HIS A 219 3.89 22.01 0.90
C HIS A 219 4.70 21.48 -0.29
N GLY A 220 5.14 22.40 -1.18
CA GLY A 220 5.90 22.04 -2.37
C GLY A 220 5.07 21.36 -3.47
N ASN A 221 3.81 21.04 -3.23
CA ASN A 221 2.92 20.36 -4.18
C ASN A 221 3.62 19.19 -4.91
N PRO A 222 4.07 18.14 -4.20
CA PRO A 222 4.78 17.04 -4.82
C PRO A 222 3.90 16.36 -5.89
N PRO A 223 4.46 15.91 -7.01
CA PRO A 223 3.72 15.14 -7.99
C PRO A 223 3.01 13.94 -7.33
N MET A 224 1.71 13.77 -7.59
CA MET A 224 0.94 12.64 -7.07
C MET A 224 0.16 11.94 -8.17
N LEU A 225 0.25 10.60 -8.20
CA LEU A 225 -0.59 9.76 -9.06
C LEU A 225 -1.57 8.97 -8.20
N LEU A 226 -2.85 9.18 -8.42
CA LEU A 226 -3.94 8.50 -7.73
C LEU A 226 -4.47 7.40 -8.64
N VAL A 227 -4.08 6.16 -8.39
CA VAL A 227 -4.47 4.97 -9.17
C VAL A 227 -5.70 4.35 -8.53
N ARG A 228 -6.72 4.11 -9.33
CA ARG A 228 -7.98 3.51 -8.87
C ARG A 228 -8.37 2.32 -9.74
N GLY A 229 -8.73 1.21 -9.11
CA GLY A 229 -9.48 0.16 -9.79
C GLY A 229 -10.87 0.67 -10.17
N GLU A 230 -11.32 0.43 -11.40
CA GLU A 230 -12.59 0.94 -11.92
C GLU A 230 -13.78 0.58 -11.03
N ASN A 231 -13.78 -0.65 -10.50
CA ASN A 231 -14.85 -1.23 -9.69
C ASN A 231 -14.61 -1.16 -8.17
N ASP A 232 -13.53 -0.48 -7.70
CA ASP A 232 -13.22 -0.32 -6.28
C ASP A 232 -13.97 0.87 -5.67
N PHE A 233 -15.08 0.60 -4.97
CA PHE A 233 -15.92 1.63 -4.32
C PHE A 233 -16.08 2.91 -5.17
N PRO A 234 -16.52 2.82 -6.44
CA PRO A 234 -16.24 3.81 -7.47
C PRO A 234 -16.69 5.23 -7.13
N LYS A 235 -17.83 5.40 -6.48
CA LYS A 235 -18.33 6.73 -6.10
C LYS A 235 -17.61 7.31 -4.88
N HIS A 236 -17.20 6.47 -3.96
CA HIS A 236 -16.62 6.91 -2.69
C HIS A 236 -15.15 7.27 -2.86
N LEU A 237 -14.39 6.39 -3.51
CA LEU A 237 -12.95 6.60 -3.76
C LEU A 237 -12.72 7.79 -4.70
N LYS A 238 -13.55 7.93 -5.75
CA LYS A 238 -13.50 9.12 -6.62
C LYS A 238 -13.63 10.42 -5.81
N LYS A 239 -14.61 10.51 -4.91
CA LYS A 239 -14.80 11.70 -4.07
C LYS A 239 -13.58 11.99 -3.18
N ILE A 240 -12.94 10.94 -2.67
CA ILE A 240 -11.71 11.07 -1.87
C ILE A 240 -10.59 11.64 -2.73
N TYR A 241 -10.40 11.11 -3.94
CA TYR A 241 -9.37 11.56 -4.86
C TYR A 241 -9.60 12.99 -5.35
N ASP A 242 -10.84 13.37 -5.63
CA ASP A 242 -11.20 14.77 -5.93
C ASP A 242 -10.78 15.70 -4.76
N GLY A 243 -10.94 15.26 -3.51
CA GLY A 243 -10.48 15.98 -2.33
C GLY A 243 -8.96 16.09 -2.21
N ILE A 244 -8.22 15.06 -2.56
CA ILE A 244 -6.74 15.08 -2.57
C ILE A 244 -6.24 16.04 -3.67
N ILE A 245 -6.84 16.00 -4.86
CA ILE A 245 -6.51 16.91 -5.97
C ILE A 245 -6.77 18.36 -5.57
N ALA A 246 -7.83 18.62 -4.80
CA ALA A 246 -8.10 19.96 -4.28
C ALA A 246 -7.03 20.46 -3.30
N LEU A 247 -6.38 19.58 -2.56
CA LEU A 247 -5.27 19.88 -1.64
C LEU A 247 -3.90 19.93 -2.34
N ASN A 248 -3.77 19.29 -3.51
CA ASN A 248 -2.56 19.26 -4.30
C ASN A 248 -2.87 19.35 -5.80
N PRO A 249 -2.74 20.53 -6.42
CA PRO A 249 -3.01 20.72 -7.86
C PRO A 249 -2.11 19.89 -8.78
N ASN A 250 -0.96 19.40 -8.32
CA ASN A 250 -0.07 18.51 -9.07
C ASN A 250 -0.49 17.03 -8.97
N ALA A 251 -1.59 16.73 -8.28
CA ALA A 251 -2.14 15.38 -8.24
C ALA A 251 -3.02 15.12 -9.46
N ARG A 252 -2.89 13.93 -10.06
CA ARG A 252 -3.77 13.45 -11.13
C ARG A 252 -4.25 12.04 -10.86
N GLN A 253 -5.42 11.70 -11.41
CA GLN A 253 -6.03 10.39 -11.25
C GLN A 253 -5.97 9.58 -12.55
N VAL A 254 -5.70 8.27 -12.40
CA VAL A 254 -5.84 7.27 -13.46
C VAL A 254 -6.70 6.11 -12.98
N THR A 255 -7.28 5.36 -13.91
CA THR A 255 -8.14 4.21 -13.60
C THR A 255 -7.61 2.99 -14.31
N VAL A 256 -7.49 1.86 -13.59
CA VAL A 256 -7.20 0.54 -14.15
C VAL A 256 -8.53 -0.13 -14.43
N SER A 257 -8.75 -0.51 -15.69
CA SER A 257 -10.01 -1.06 -16.17
C SER A 257 -10.31 -2.41 -15.51
N ASP A 258 -11.59 -2.71 -15.34
CA ASP A 258 -12.10 -4.02 -14.88
C ASP A 258 -11.51 -4.53 -13.54
N SER A 259 -10.83 -3.68 -12.77
CA SER A 259 -10.21 -4.02 -11.50
C SER A 259 -11.03 -3.51 -10.32
N LYS A 260 -10.94 -4.21 -9.19
CA LYS A 260 -11.35 -3.76 -7.86
C LYS A 260 -10.14 -3.22 -7.10
N HIS A 261 -10.01 -3.63 -5.85
CA HIS A 261 -9.01 -3.15 -4.87
C HIS A 261 -7.59 -3.73 -5.07
N GLN A 262 -7.34 -4.45 -6.14
CA GLN A 262 -6.05 -5.11 -6.42
C GLN A 262 -5.57 -4.88 -7.86
N PRO A 263 -5.56 -3.64 -8.37
CA PRO A 263 -5.23 -3.38 -9.78
C PRO A 263 -3.84 -3.87 -10.16
N MET A 264 -2.86 -3.84 -9.27
CA MET A 264 -1.49 -4.33 -9.48
C MET A 264 -1.40 -5.85 -9.66
N ASN A 265 -2.45 -6.59 -9.26
CA ASN A 265 -2.52 -8.05 -9.38
C ASN A 265 -3.57 -8.50 -10.40
N ASP A 266 -4.64 -7.73 -10.57
CA ASP A 266 -5.72 -8.06 -11.48
C ASP A 266 -5.36 -7.73 -12.94
N HIS A 267 -4.68 -6.59 -13.18
CA HIS A 267 -4.25 -6.09 -14.49
C HIS A 267 -2.81 -5.52 -14.42
N PRO A 268 -1.81 -6.39 -14.15
CA PRO A 268 -0.44 -5.93 -13.87
C PRO A 268 0.22 -5.18 -15.03
N GLU A 269 -0.06 -5.54 -16.28
CA GLU A 269 0.54 -4.86 -17.44
C GLU A 269 0.02 -3.41 -17.54
N GLU A 270 -1.29 -3.18 -17.43
CA GLU A 270 -1.90 -1.86 -17.47
C GLU A 270 -1.42 -1.03 -16.28
N PHE A 271 -1.44 -1.63 -15.09
CA PHE A 271 -0.97 -0.98 -13.86
C PHE A 271 0.50 -0.55 -13.98
N ASN A 272 1.41 -1.45 -14.37
CA ASN A 272 2.84 -1.18 -14.51
C ASN A 272 3.11 -0.09 -15.57
N ARG A 273 2.39 -0.11 -16.68
CA ARG A 273 2.49 0.93 -17.71
C ARG A 273 2.12 2.31 -17.15
N LEU A 274 0.96 2.42 -16.49
CA LEU A 274 0.45 3.70 -15.97
C LEU A 274 1.38 4.32 -14.92
N ILE A 275 1.88 3.52 -13.96
CA ILE A 275 2.78 4.07 -12.94
C ILE A 275 4.22 4.23 -13.46
N GLY A 276 4.66 3.39 -14.39
CA GLY A 276 5.96 3.51 -15.03
C GLY A 276 6.10 4.79 -15.86
N GLU A 277 5.08 5.13 -16.65
CA GLU A 277 5.02 6.41 -17.37
C GLU A 277 5.14 7.62 -16.40
N PHE A 278 4.51 7.53 -15.24
CA PHE A 278 4.61 8.55 -14.22
C PHE A 278 6.01 8.63 -13.58
N PHE A 279 6.65 7.49 -13.33
CA PHE A 279 8.01 7.48 -12.78
C PHE A 279 9.01 8.14 -13.72
N GLU A 280 8.96 7.79 -15.02
CA GLU A 280 9.84 8.40 -16.03
C GLU A 280 9.60 9.92 -16.17
N GLU A 281 8.34 10.36 -16.05
CA GLU A 281 8.00 11.80 -16.08
C GLU A 281 8.60 12.54 -14.87
N VAL A 282 8.56 11.93 -13.68
CA VAL A 282 9.05 12.55 -12.44
C VAL A 282 10.56 12.67 -12.40
N VAL A 283 11.29 11.64 -12.85
CA VAL A 283 12.76 11.67 -12.81
C VAL A 283 13.37 12.42 -14.02
N GLY A 284 12.58 12.65 -15.06
CA GLY A 284 13.03 13.28 -16.28
C GLY A 284 13.93 12.38 -17.13
N PRO A 285 14.36 12.85 -18.29
CA PRO A 285 15.21 12.10 -19.20
C PRO A 285 16.65 11.99 -18.69
#